data_95c11458b04a31f3d01a745d2e76231c
#
_entry.id   95c11458b04a31f3d01a745d2e76231c
#
_cell.length_a   1.000
_cell.length_b   1.000
_cell.length_c   1.000
_cell.angle_alpha   90.00
_cell.angle_beta   90.00
_cell.angle_gamma   90.00
#
_symmetry.space_group_name_H-M   'P 1'
#
loop_
_entity.id
_entity.type
_entity.pdbx_description
1 polymer ?
#
loop_
_entity_poly.entity_id
_entity_poly.type
_entity_poly.pdbx_seq_one_letter_code
_entity_poly.pdbx_strand_id
1 'polypeptide(L)'
;MASAAVQNKTPRKVLKKSTRDSLIAYSFIAPNFIGFCVFTLVPMVFAIALAFCAWDGRHAIEFIGLKNFVKLFTTDKIFQAALKNTVVYVIGTVPLTLACSLAMAVLLNQNVKLRNFFRTVAFFPYVASLVAVAAVWNMIFNPSMGPINMLLNQFFGVAVENLPRWAAGKDTAMITVILFSVWKNMGYYMVIYLAGLQGC
;
A
#
# COMPACT_ATOMS: atom_id res chain seq x y z
N MET A 1 19.01 68.68 -23.93
CA MET A 1 17.84 68.45 -23.09
C MET A 1 16.90 67.49 -23.85
N ALA A 2 16.94 66.17 -23.57
CA ALA A 2 16.07 65.21 -24.20
C ALA A 2 15.19 64.59 -23.10
N SER A 3 13.89 64.90 -23.15
CA SER A 3 12.86 64.46 -22.23
C SER A 3 12.50 62.95 -22.54
N ALA A 4 12.79 62.07 -21.61
CA ALA A 4 12.41 60.65 -21.71
C ALA A 4 10.92 60.53 -21.44
N ALA A 5 10.16 60.14 -22.46
CA ALA A 5 8.74 59.80 -22.34
C ALA A 5 8.58 58.45 -21.56
N VAL A 6 8.06 58.55 -20.34
CA VAL A 6 7.64 57.39 -19.55
C VAL A 6 6.41 56.74 -20.20
N GLN A 7 6.60 55.61 -20.86
CA GLN A 7 5.49 54.80 -21.36
C GLN A 7 4.76 54.13 -20.18
N ASN A 8 3.60 54.63 -19.86
CA ASN A 8 2.67 54.09 -18.89
C ASN A 8 2.04 52.81 -19.47
N LYS A 9 2.60 51.61 -19.16
CA LYS A 9 2.01 50.33 -19.52
C LYS A 9 0.81 50.04 -18.63
N THR A 10 -0.39 50.25 -19.15
CA THR A 10 -1.64 49.82 -18.54
C THR A 10 -1.62 48.33 -18.23
N PRO A 11 -2.04 47.89 -17.04
CA PRO A 11 -2.05 46.47 -16.68
C PRO A 11 -3.10 45.74 -17.52
N ARG A 12 -2.65 44.86 -18.43
CA ARG A 12 -3.51 43.95 -19.18
C ARG A 12 -4.27 43.06 -18.20
N LYS A 13 -5.60 42.99 -18.32
CA LYS A 13 -6.52 42.15 -17.54
C LYS A 13 -6.06 40.71 -17.57
N VAL A 14 -5.36 40.22 -16.53
CA VAL A 14 -4.88 38.86 -16.34
C VAL A 14 -6.03 37.89 -16.04
N LEU A 15 -7.21 38.40 -15.65
CA LEU A 15 -8.37 37.61 -15.20
C LEU A 15 -9.03 36.73 -16.26
N LYS A 16 -9.01 37.11 -17.55
CA LYS A 16 -9.62 36.28 -18.62
C LYS A 16 -8.78 35.02 -19.00
N LYS A 17 -7.48 35.07 -18.84
CA LYS A 17 -6.59 33.95 -19.14
C LYS A 17 -6.72 32.86 -18.06
N SER A 18 -6.77 33.24 -16.79
CA SER A 18 -6.93 32.35 -15.64
C SER A 18 -8.23 31.52 -15.71
N THR A 19 -9.37 32.12 -16.07
CA THR A 19 -10.64 31.39 -16.13
C THR A 19 -10.67 30.36 -17.26
N ARG A 20 -10.11 30.71 -18.42
CA ARG A 20 -10.02 29.77 -19.55
C ARG A 20 -9.09 28.60 -19.25
N ASP A 21 -7.94 28.88 -18.64
CA ASP A 21 -6.96 27.86 -18.26
C ASP A 21 -7.53 26.93 -17.17
N SER A 22 -8.31 27.46 -16.22
CA SER A 22 -9.04 26.67 -15.23
C SER A 22 -10.12 25.78 -15.87
N LEU A 23 -10.89 26.29 -16.84
CA LEU A 23 -11.92 25.53 -17.54
C LEU A 23 -11.32 24.35 -18.34
N ILE A 24 -10.19 24.62 -19.00
CA ILE A 24 -9.42 23.57 -19.70
C ILE A 24 -8.93 22.52 -18.69
N ALA A 25 -8.34 22.93 -17.57
CA ALA A 25 -7.89 22.01 -16.54
C ALA A 25 -9.04 21.13 -15.98
N TYR A 26 -10.19 21.74 -15.68
CA TYR A 26 -11.37 21.00 -15.22
C TYR A 26 -11.91 20.03 -16.29
N SER A 27 -11.87 20.38 -17.58
CA SER A 27 -12.29 19.49 -18.65
C SER A 27 -11.44 18.22 -18.77
N PHE A 28 -10.15 18.29 -18.43
CA PHE A 28 -9.28 17.12 -18.38
C PHE A 28 -9.50 16.25 -17.14
N ILE A 29 -9.88 16.87 -16.03
CA ILE A 29 -10.14 16.15 -14.78
C ILE A 29 -11.55 15.55 -14.74
N ALA A 30 -12.53 16.24 -15.36
CA ALA A 30 -13.95 15.88 -15.30
C ALA A 30 -14.27 14.43 -15.69
N PRO A 31 -13.73 13.83 -16.77
CA PRO A 31 -14.05 12.45 -17.12
C PRO A 31 -13.64 11.46 -16.03
N ASN A 32 -12.45 11.64 -15.46
CA ASN A 32 -11.97 10.79 -14.37
C ASN A 32 -12.78 11.03 -13.08
N PHE A 33 -13.06 12.28 -12.75
CA PHE A 33 -13.84 12.64 -11.56
C PHE A 33 -15.28 12.13 -11.63
N ILE A 34 -15.93 12.23 -12.80
CA ILE A 34 -17.27 11.67 -13.02
C ILE A 34 -17.24 10.16 -12.87
N GLY A 35 -16.27 9.48 -13.50
CA GLY A 35 -16.09 8.04 -13.32
C GLY A 35 -15.89 7.64 -11.85
N PHE A 36 -15.06 8.37 -11.12
CA PHE A 36 -14.88 8.18 -9.69
C PHE A 36 -16.19 8.37 -8.89
N CYS A 37 -16.92 9.44 -9.16
CA CYS A 37 -18.19 9.70 -8.49
C CYS A 37 -19.21 8.59 -8.74
N VAL A 38 -19.39 8.17 -10.00
CA VAL A 38 -20.39 7.17 -10.39
C VAL A 38 -20.03 5.77 -9.92
N PHE A 39 -18.77 5.34 -10.11
CA PHE A 39 -18.37 3.96 -9.85
C PHE A 39 -17.74 3.72 -8.50
N THR A 40 -17.36 4.77 -7.77
CA THR A 40 -16.73 4.64 -6.45
C THR A 40 -17.54 5.34 -5.36
N LEU A 41 -17.81 6.63 -5.52
CA LEU A 41 -18.43 7.43 -4.46
C LEU A 41 -19.90 7.02 -4.24
N VAL A 42 -20.70 6.88 -5.31
CA VAL A 42 -22.11 6.49 -5.19
C VAL A 42 -22.24 5.09 -4.57
N PRO A 43 -21.55 4.02 -5.04
CA PRO A 43 -21.60 2.72 -4.39
C PRO A 43 -21.10 2.74 -2.94
N MET A 44 -20.08 3.55 -2.63
CA MET A 44 -19.57 3.68 -1.28
C MET A 44 -20.61 4.29 -0.32
N VAL A 45 -21.26 5.39 -0.73
CA VAL A 45 -22.33 6.02 0.06
C VAL A 45 -23.50 5.06 0.24
N PHE A 46 -23.88 4.34 -0.82
CA PHE A 46 -24.92 3.33 -0.76
C PHE A 46 -24.57 2.17 0.19
N ALA A 47 -23.33 1.67 0.13
CA ALA A 47 -22.85 0.64 1.05
C ALA A 47 -22.86 1.10 2.52
N ILE A 48 -22.49 2.36 2.78
CA ILE A 48 -22.57 2.94 4.13
C ILE A 48 -24.04 3.00 4.59
N ALA A 49 -24.97 3.41 3.73
CA ALA A 49 -26.39 3.42 4.07
C ALA A 49 -26.92 2.00 4.35
N LEU A 50 -26.54 1.02 3.53
CA LEU A 50 -26.90 -0.39 3.72
C LEU A 50 -26.31 -1.00 5.01
N ALA A 51 -25.21 -0.50 5.51
CA ALA A 51 -24.65 -0.98 6.78
C ALA A 51 -25.59 -0.82 7.98
N PHE A 52 -26.54 0.13 7.89
CA PHE A 52 -27.58 0.36 8.89
C PHE A 52 -28.91 -0.38 8.57
N CYS A 53 -28.94 -1.17 7.51
CA CYS A 53 -30.13 -1.86 7.04
C CYS A 53 -29.91 -3.38 7.04
N ALA A 54 -31.00 -4.13 7.11
CA ALA A 54 -31.05 -5.54 6.76
C ALA A 54 -31.54 -5.64 5.30
N TRP A 55 -30.75 -6.28 4.45
CA TRP A 55 -31.10 -6.51 3.06
C TRP A 55 -30.43 -7.78 2.53
N ASP A 56 -31.21 -8.65 1.95
CA ASP A 56 -30.76 -9.92 1.37
C ASP A 56 -30.65 -9.88 -0.17
N GLY A 57 -30.85 -8.70 -0.77
CA GLY A 57 -30.81 -8.52 -2.22
C GLY A 57 -32.13 -8.88 -2.94
N ARG A 58 -33.15 -9.37 -2.24
CA ARG A 58 -34.45 -9.82 -2.82
C ARG A 58 -35.63 -9.10 -2.21
N HIS A 59 -35.64 -8.91 -0.90
CA HIS A 59 -36.74 -8.28 -0.18
C HIS A 59 -36.49 -6.78 0.01
N ALA A 60 -37.53 -6.09 0.55
CA ALA A 60 -37.41 -4.68 0.86
C ALA A 60 -36.27 -4.40 1.86
N ILE A 61 -35.65 -3.25 1.72
CA ILE A 61 -34.57 -2.80 2.65
C ILE A 61 -35.26 -2.38 3.96
N GLU A 62 -34.88 -3.02 5.08
CA GLU A 62 -35.37 -2.68 6.41
C GLU A 62 -34.29 -1.95 7.21
N PHE A 63 -34.62 -0.78 7.74
CA PHE A 63 -33.70 -0.05 8.59
C PHE A 63 -33.62 -0.70 9.99
N ILE A 64 -32.44 -1.21 10.35
CA ILE A 64 -32.20 -1.90 11.62
C ILE A 64 -31.21 -1.15 12.55
N GLY A 65 -30.78 0.05 12.15
CA GLY A 65 -29.83 0.86 12.94
C GLY A 65 -28.48 0.17 13.11
N LEU A 66 -27.98 0.12 14.33
CA LEU A 66 -26.64 -0.39 14.66
C LEU A 66 -26.58 -1.92 14.85
N LYS A 67 -27.64 -2.67 14.61
CA LYS A 67 -27.67 -4.12 14.87
C LYS A 67 -26.56 -4.89 14.14
N ASN A 68 -26.24 -4.51 12.89
CA ASN A 68 -25.15 -5.12 12.14
C ASN A 68 -23.80 -4.94 12.85
N PHE A 69 -23.53 -3.72 13.32
CA PHE A 69 -22.28 -3.42 14.02
C PHE A 69 -22.19 -4.15 15.37
N VAL A 70 -23.28 -4.17 16.15
CA VAL A 70 -23.32 -4.95 17.39
C VAL A 70 -23.02 -6.41 17.11
N LYS A 71 -23.66 -7.01 16.10
CA LYS A 71 -23.40 -8.41 15.70
C LYS A 71 -21.94 -8.66 15.34
N LEU A 72 -21.32 -7.78 14.55
CA LEU A 72 -19.91 -7.88 14.16
C LEU A 72 -18.98 -7.92 15.37
N PHE A 73 -19.17 -7.01 16.34
CA PHE A 73 -18.29 -6.91 17.48
C PHE A 73 -18.58 -7.90 18.62
N THR A 74 -19.80 -8.46 18.71
CA THR A 74 -20.18 -9.36 19.82
C THR A 74 -20.26 -10.81 19.41
N THR A 75 -20.81 -11.12 18.25
CA THR A 75 -21.19 -12.49 17.87
C THR A 75 -20.38 -13.08 16.74
N ASP A 76 -19.90 -12.21 15.81
CA ASP A 76 -19.16 -12.67 14.64
C ASP A 76 -17.68 -12.92 14.96
N LYS A 77 -17.37 -14.17 15.30
CA LYS A 77 -16.00 -14.62 15.62
C LYS A 77 -15.06 -14.50 14.42
N ILE A 78 -15.58 -14.60 13.19
CA ILE A 78 -14.77 -14.47 11.97
C ILE A 78 -14.30 -13.04 11.81
N PHE A 79 -15.22 -12.08 11.97
CA PHE A 79 -14.88 -10.66 11.93
C PHE A 79 -13.89 -10.27 13.03
N GLN A 80 -14.09 -10.73 14.26
CA GLN A 80 -13.17 -10.47 15.37
C GLN A 80 -11.78 -11.03 15.12
N ALA A 81 -11.67 -12.25 14.57
CA ALA A 81 -10.40 -12.85 14.20
C ALA A 81 -9.73 -12.07 13.05
N ALA A 82 -10.50 -11.70 12.03
CA ALA A 82 -10.00 -10.90 10.90
C ALA A 82 -9.49 -9.53 11.37
N LEU A 83 -10.23 -8.85 12.25
CA LEU A 83 -9.83 -7.56 12.82
C LEU A 83 -8.53 -7.68 13.61
N LYS A 84 -8.42 -8.68 14.50
CA LYS A 84 -7.20 -8.95 15.26
C LYS A 84 -6.01 -9.21 14.33
N ASN A 85 -6.19 -10.07 13.33
CA ASN A 85 -5.14 -10.40 12.36
C ASN A 85 -4.71 -9.15 11.55
N THR A 86 -5.66 -8.30 11.17
CA THR A 86 -5.36 -7.05 10.46
C THR A 86 -4.54 -6.10 11.34
N VAL A 87 -4.90 -5.95 12.62
CA VAL A 87 -4.15 -5.11 13.56
C VAL A 87 -2.72 -5.64 13.73
N VAL A 88 -2.55 -6.94 13.95
CA VAL A 88 -1.23 -7.57 14.08
C VAL A 88 -0.40 -7.38 12.80
N TYR A 89 -1.03 -7.59 11.63
CA TYR A 89 -0.39 -7.38 10.34
C TYR A 89 0.08 -5.94 10.14
N VAL A 90 -0.77 -4.95 10.43
CA VAL A 90 -0.44 -3.52 10.28
C VAL A 90 0.69 -3.12 11.22
N ILE A 91 0.60 -3.50 12.51
CA ILE A 91 1.62 -3.17 13.51
C ILE A 91 2.95 -3.86 13.18
N GLY A 92 2.93 -5.06 12.64
CA GLY A 92 4.14 -5.77 12.21
C GLY A 92 4.72 -5.22 10.91
N THR A 93 3.89 -4.99 9.91
CA THR A 93 4.35 -4.64 8.55
C THR A 93 4.77 -3.19 8.44
N VAL A 94 3.95 -2.24 8.93
CA VAL A 94 4.19 -0.81 8.68
C VAL A 94 5.48 -0.31 9.35
N PRO A 95 5.69 -0.46 10.66
CA PRO A 95 6.92 0.03 11.29
C PRO A 95 8.17 -0.66 10.74
N LEU A 96 8.11 -1.97 10.50
CA LEU A 96 9.25 -2.73 10.00
C LEU A 96 9.60 -2.33 8.55
N THR A 97 8.59 -2.13 7.69
CA THR A 97 8.81 -1.64 6.33
C THR A 97 9.46 -0.26 6.34
N LEU A 98 8.95 0.67 7.14
CA LEU A 98 9.47 2.03 7.23
C LEU A 98 10.90 2.02 7.77
N ALA A 99 11.19 1.26 8.83
CA ALA A 99 12.52 1.15 9.42
C ALA A 99 13.54 0.55 8.43
N CYS A 100 13.21 -0.57 7.78
CA CYS A 100 14.07 -1.21 6.79
C CYS A 100 14.31 -0.29 5.58
N SER A 101 13.26 0.38 5.09
CA SER A 101 13.34 1.31 3.97
C SER A 101 14.21 2.52 4.28
N LEU A 102 14.06 3.10 5.47
CA LEU A 102 14.86 4.22 5.93
C LEU A 102 16.34 3.82 6.09
N ALA A 103 16.59 2.68 6.73
CA ALA A 103 17.96 2.16 6.88
C ALA A 103 18.64 1.96 5.51
N MET A 104 17.93 1.35 4.55
CA MET A 104 18.45 1.21 3.19
C MET A 104 18.65 2.55 2.48
N ALA A 105 17.74 3.51 2.65
CA ALA A 105 17.86 4.83 2.05
C ALA A 105 19.10 5.58 2.61
N VAL A 106 19.31 5.54 3.92
CA VAL A 106 20.49 6.15 4.57
C VAL A 106 21.78 5.50 4.08
N LEU A 107 21.83 4.17 3.99
CA LEU A 107 23.00 3.45 3.45
C LEU A 107 23.28 3.84 1.99
N LEU A 108 22.24 3.87 1.15
CA LEU A 108 22.38 4.23 -0.25
C LEU A 108 22.54 5.74 -0.50
N ASN A 109 22.32 6.59 0.48
CA ASN A 109 22.60 8.01 0.38
C ASN A 109 24.11 8.34 0.55
N GLN A 110 24.89 7.40 1.08
CA GLN A 110 26.34 7.51 1.16
C GLN A 110 27.01 7.25 -0.20
N ASN A 111 28.33 7.49 -0.30
CA ASN A 111 29.11 7.23 -1.51
C ASN A 111 29.41 5.73 -1.71
N VAL A 112 28.34 4.94 -1.90
CA VAL A 112 28.43 3.49 -2.13
C VAL A 112 28.70 3.21 -3.60
N LYS A 113 29.73 2.39 -3.89
CA LYS A 113 29.99 1.86 -5.24
C LYS A 113 28.75 1.04 -5.70
N LEU A 114 28.37 1.15 -6.98
CA LEU A 114 27.22 0.45 -7.56
C LEU A 114 25.85 0.84 -6.95
N ARG A 115 25.72 2.05 -6.39
CA ARG A 115 24.50 2.57 -5.78
C ARG A 115 23.24 2.34 -6.64
N ASN A 116 23.33 2.63 -7.93
CA ASN A 116 22.21 2.47 -8.85
C ASN A 116 21.79 1.00 -9.00
N PHE A 117 22.75 0.08 -9.01
CA PHE A 117 22.47 -1.35 -9.04
C PHE A 117 21.71 -1.80 -7.79
N PHE A 118 22.18 -1.46 -6.59
CA PHE A 118 21.48 -1.81 -5.34
C PHE A 118 20.09 -1.19 -5.27
N ARG A 119 19.93 0.04 -5.76
CA ARG A 119 18.62 0.70 -5.85
C ARG A 119 17.65 -0.08 -6.74
N THR A 120 18.12 -0.51 -7.91
CA THR A 120 17.29 -1.29 -8.85
C THR A 120 16.93 -2.65 -8.28
N VAL A 121 17.88 -3.38 -7.69
CA VAL A 121 17.64 -4.69 -7.08
C VAL A 121 16.65 -4.61 -5.93
N ALA A 122 16.77 -3.60 -5.07
CA ALA A 122 15.87 -3.40 -3.94
C ALA A 122 14.45 -2.98 -4.38
N PHE A 123 14.33 -2.27 -5.51
CA PHE A 123 13.04 -1.84 -6.06
C PHE A 123 12.33 -2.93 -6.89
N PHE A 124 13.10 -3.88 -7.44
CA PHE A 124 12.59 -4.91 -8.33
C PHE A 124 11.42 -5.73 -7.73
N PRO A 125 11.44 -6.18 -6.46
CA PRO A 125 10.33 -6.92 -5.87
C PRO A 125 8.99 -6.16 -5.90
N TYR A 126 9.02 -4.84 -5.77
CA TYR A 126 7.82 -4.00 -5.81
C TYR A 126 7.16 -4.01 -7.19
N VAL A 127 7.96 -3.93 -8.27
CA VAL A 127 7.45 -3.88 -9.66
C VAL A 127 7.01 -5.24 -10.16
N ALA A 128 7.61 -6.31 -9.64
CA ALA A 128 7.31 -7.67 -10.06
C ALA A 128 5.84 -8.07 -9.73
N SER A 129 5.26 -8.92 -10.59
CA SER A 129 3.91 -9.44 -10.39
C SER A 129 3.75 -10.07 -9.01
N LEU A 130 2.75 -9.66 -8.26
CA LEU A 130 2.46 -10.20 -6.92
C LEU A 130 2.27 -11.72 -6.95
N VAL A 131 1.54 -12.23 -7.95
CA VAL A 131 1.26 -13.67 -8.09
C VAL A 131 2.53 -14.46 -8.37
N ALA A 132 3.36 -13.98 -9.29
CA ALA A 132 4.62 -14.65 -9.61
C ALA A 132 5.58 -14.68 -8.41
N VAL A 133 5.73 -13.54 -7.73
CA VAL A 133 6.59 -13.45 -6.54
C VAL A 133 6.06 -14.31 -5.40
N ALA A 134 4.75 -14.34 -5.16
CA ALA A 134 4.15 -15.19 -4.14
C ALA A 134 4.34 -16.69 -4.45
N ALA A 135 4.27 -17.08 -5.72
CA ALA A 135 4.55 -18.47 -6.13
C ALA A 135 6.01 -18.86 -5.82
N VAL A 136 6.96 -18.00 -6.15
CA VAL A 136 8.39 -18.23 -5.83
C VAL A 136 8.60 -18.30 -4.31
N TRP A 137 7.96 -17.43 -3.51
CA TRP A 137 8.03 -17.48 -2.06
C TRP A 137 7.46 -18.78 -1.50
N ASN A 138 6.32 -19.25 -2.02
CA ASN A 138 5.74 -20.53 -1.63
C ASN A 138 6.66 -21.72 -1.94
N MET A 139 7.45 -21.64 -3.02
CA MET A 139 8.46 -22.67 -3.32
C MET A 139 9.64 -22.61 -2.34
N ILE A 140 10.16 -21.40 -2.09
CA ILE A 140 11.31 -21.20 -1.19
C ILE A 140 10.98 -21.58 0.25
N PHE A 141 9.79 -21.20 0.71
CA PHE A 141 9.27 -21.47 2.07
C PHE A 141 8.34 -22.68 2.12
N ASN A 142 8.50 -23.64 1.21
CA ASN A 142 7.72 -24.88 1.26
C ASN A 142 8.10 -25.70 2.50
N PRO A 143 7.13 -26.15 3.32
CA PRO A 143 7.40 -26.89 4.54
C PRO A 143 8.19 -28.19 4.35
N SER A 144 7.94 -28.91 3.25
CA SER A 144 8.48 -30.24 3.01
C SER A 144 9.74 -30.24 2.15
N MET A 145 9.78 -29.40 1.09
CA MET A 145 10.84 -29.42 0.08
C MET A 145 11.50 -28.06 -0.14
N GLY A 146 11.16 -27.07 0.67
CA GLY A 146 11.69 -25.70 0.51
C GLY A 146 13.15 -25.60 0.93
N PRO A 147 13.99 -24.88 0.15
CA PRO A 147 15.41 -24.72 0.45
C PRO A 147 15.65 -24.11 1.82
N ILE A 148 14.78 -23.24 2.33
CA ILE A 148 14.93 -22.66 3.68
C ILE A 148 14.86 -23.75 4.76
N ASN A 149 13.89 -24.66 4.68
CA ASN A 149 13.78 -25.75 5.65
C ASN A 149 14.94 -26.76 5.50
N MET A 150 15.42 -27.01 4.29
CA MET A 150 16.63 -27.80 4.07
C MET A 150 17.85 -27.17 4.74
N LEU A 151 18.04 -25.86 4.60
CA LEU A 151 19.13 -25.13 5.25
C LEU A 151 18.99 -25.17 6.77
N LEU A 152 17.78 -24.95 7.33
CA LEU A 152 17.55 -25.03 8.77
C LEU A 152 17.88 -26.41 9.34
N ASN A 153 17.52 -27.48 8.64
CA ASN A 153 17.82 -28.84 9.05
C ASN A 153 19.33 -29.13 8.94
N GLN A 154 19.95 -28.80 7.80
CA GLN A 154 21.33 -29.19 7.50
C GLN A 154 22.38 -28.34 8.26
N PHE A 155 22.19 -27.02 8.38
CA PHE A 155 23.15 -26.12 9.00
C PHE A 155 22.88 -25.86 10.48
N PHE A 156 21.61 -25.83 10.88
CA PHE A 156 21.22 -25.54 12.27
C PHE A 156 20.77 -26.77 13.04
N GLY A 157 20.72 -27.96 12.41
CA GLY A 157 20.37 -29.21 13.07
C GLY A 157 18.92 -29.26 13.57
N VAL A 158 18.01 -28.42 13.02
CA VAL A 158 16.61 -28.42 13.43
C VAL A 158 15.95 -29.71 12.99
N ALA A 159 15.39 -30.49 13.93
CA ALA A 159 14.69 -31.74 13.61
C ALA A 159 13.52 -31.46 12.65
N VAL A 160 13.26 -32.38 11.72
CA VAL A 160 12.23 -32.23 10.66
C VAL A 160 10.85 -31.91 11.23
N GLU A 161 10.51 -32.51 12.37
CA GLU A 161 9.25 -32.29 13.11
C GLU A 161 9.10 -30.87 13.68
N ASN A 162 10.22 -30.16 13.94
CA ASN A 162 10.27 -28.82 14.48
C ASN A 162 10.45 -27.73 13.41
N LEU A 163 10.51 -28.12 12.14
CA LEU A 163 10.65 -27.17 11.05
C LEU A 163 9.40 -26.29 10.91
N PRO A 164 9.57 -24.98 10.67
CA PRO A 164 8.44 -24.08 10.52
C PRO A 164 7.62 -24.42 9.27
N ARG A 165 6.31 -24.39 9.42
CA ARG A 165 5.36 -24.63 8.30
C ARG A 165 5.08 -23.36 7.50
N TRP A 166 5.74 -22.26 7.83
CA TRP A 166 5.67 -20.96 7.16
C TRP A 166 4.22 -20.52 6.90
N ALA A 167 3.87 -20.21 5.63
CA ALA A 167 2.52 -19.79 5.25
C ALA A 167 1.43 -20.86 5.51
N ALA A 168 1.81 -22.15 5.59
CA ALA A 168 0.89 -23.25 5.88
C ALA A 168 0.70 -23.52 7.39
N GLY A 169 1.52 -22.90 8.25
CA GLY A 169 1.44 -23.07 9.70
C GLY A 169 0.60 -21.99 10.37
N LYS A 170 -0.27 -22.37 11.29
CA LYS A 170 -1.14 -21.43 12.02
C LYS A 170 -0.33 -20.35 12.77
N ASP A 171 0.78 -20.73 13.37
CA ASP A 171 1.59 -19.83 14.21
C ASP A 171 2.62 -19.05 13.40
N THR A 172 3.02 -19.56 12.23
CA THR A 172 4.07 -18.97 11.39
C THR A 172 3.51 -18.16 10.20
N ALA A 173 2.25 -18.39 9.81
CA ALA A 173 1.65 -17.77 8.63
C ALA A 173 1.70 -16.23 8.69
N MET A 174 1.32 -15.63 9.82
CA MET A 174 1.29 -14.18 9.97
C MET A 174 2.70 -13.57 9.83
N ILE A 175 3.70 -14.19 10.46
CA ILE A 175 5.10 -13.76 10.37
C ILE A 175 5.59 -13.85 8.92
N THR A 176 5.27 -14.95 8.24
CA THR A 176 5.66 -15.15 6.82
C THR A 176 5.05 -14.08 5.92
N VAL A 177 3.77 -13.74 6.11
CA VAL A 177 3.08 -12.70 5.33
C VAL A 177 3.66 -11.31 5.64
N ILE A 178 3.99 -11.01 6.89
CA ILE A 178 4.64 -9.76 7.28
C ILE A 178 6.01 -9.64 6.60
N LEU A 179 6.86 -10.68 6.69
CA LEU A 179 8.19 -10.69 6.07
C LEU A 179 8.10 -10.51 4.55
N PHE A 180 7.18 -11.23 3.91
CA PHE A 180 6.92 -11.09 2.49
C PHE A 180 6.53 -9.65 2.12
N SER A 181 5.61 -9.06 2.88
CA SER A 181 5.11 -7.70 2.63
C SER A 181 6.19 -6.64 2.84
N VAL A 182 6.99 -6.78 3.88
CA VAL A 182 8.14 -5.90 4.15
C VAL A 182 9.12 -5.95 3.00
N TRP A 183 9.58 -7.15 2.63
CA TRP A 183 10.54 -7.35 1.55
C TRP A 183 10.02 -6.79 0.21
N LYS A 184 8.74 -7.04 -0.10
CA LYS A 184 8.12 -6.57 -1.35
C LYS A 184 8.04 -5.05 -1.43
N ASN A 185 7.73 -4.37 -0.33
CA ASN A 185 7.42 -2.94 -0.33
C ASN A 185 8.61 -2.05 0.10
N MET A 186 9.61 -2.58 0.81
CA MET A 186 10.70 -1.77 1.36
C MET A 186 11.46 -0.97 0.30
N GLY A 187 11.63 -1.52 -0.92
CA GLY A 187 12.32 -0.84 -2.00
C GLY A 187 11.59 0.40 -2.52
N TYR A 188 10.26 0.37 -2.56
CA TYR A 188 9.44 1.52 -2.92
C TYR A 188 9.59 2.68 -1.93
N TYR A 189 9.42 2.41 -0.63
CA TYR A 189 9.58 3.43 0.40
C TYR A 189 11.03 3.90 0.54
N MET A 190 12.01 3.03 0.31
CA MET A 190 13.42 3.41 0.23
C MET A 190 13.66 4.48 -0.84
N VAL A 191 13.07 4.37 -2.02
CA VAL A 191 13.21 5.38 -3.09
C VAL A 191 12.60 6.72 -2.66
N ILE A 192 11.45 6.70 -2.00
CA ILE A 192 10.79 7.91 -1.47
C ILE A 192 11.69 8.59 -0.42
N TYR A 193 12.19 7.83 0.56
CA TYR A 193 13.10 8.36 1.57
C TYR A 193 14.40 8.90 0.96
N LEU A 194 14.95 8.19 -0.04
CA LEU A 194 16.17 8.62 -0.71
C LEU A 194 15.97 9.94 -1.48
N ALA A 195 14.81 10.13 -2.11
CA ALA A 195 14.46 11.39 -2.75
C ALA A 195 14.35 12.53 -1.73
N GLY A 196 13.73 12.29 -0.57
CA GLY A 196 13.68 13.26 0.53
C GLY A 196 15.05 13.63 1.07
N LEU A 197 15.93 12.64 1.30
CA LEU A 197 17.30 12.84 1.80
C LEU A 197 18.20 13.60 0.81
N GLN A 198 17.89 13.58 -0.49
CA GLN A 198 18.64 14.28 -1.54
C GLN A 198 18.08 15.66 -1.87
N GLY A 199 16.87 15.97 -1.45
CA GLY A 199 16.22 17.28 -1.62
C GLY A 199 16.46 18.24 -0.46
N CYS A 200 17.06 17.75 0.63
CA CYS A 200 17.58 18.56 1.74
C CYS A 200 19.07 18.79 1.54
#